data_ad77234e9f90982e4a30f8eacd9c54e6
#
_entry.id   ad77234e9f90982e4a30f8eacd9c54e6
#
_cell.length_a   1.000
_cell.length_b   1.000
_cell.length_c   1.000
_cell.angle_alpha   90.00
_cell.angle_beta   90.00
_cell.angle_gamma   90.00
#
_symmetry.space_group_name_H-M   'P 1'
#
loop_
_entity.id
_entity.type
_entity.pdbx_description
1 polymer ?
#
loop_
_entity_poly.entity_id
_entity_poly.type
_entity_poly.pdbx_seq_one_letter_code
_entity_poly.pdbx_strand_id
1 'polypeptide(L)'
;MITKILLPHDGTEMSKRAVDKAKEFAKAFNGEILLLYVIEDIPIPATLILGNERTWISQTKRSIAKKLEEGWMKMAQEKIISNLANENIKAAAKVLIGSDSSPAEQIVKFAKDNQIDMIIMGSRRLEHISSKIKALGSVARRVSEAAECPVLIVH
;
A
#
# COMPACT_ATOMS: atom_id res chain seq x y z
N MET A 1 15.13 -17.57 -0.91
CA MET A 1 15.75 -16.52 -0.05
C MET A 1 14.87 -15.29 -0.14
N ILE A 2 14.61 -14.62 0.98
CA ILE A 2 13.78 -13.40 0.99
C ILE A 2 14.68 -12.21 0.68
N THR A 3 14.62 -11.69 -0.54
CA THR A 3 15.45 -10.56 -0.99
C THR A 3 14.62 -9.32 -1.32
N LYS A 4 13.33 -9.49 -1.67
CA LYS A 4 12.42 -8.40 -1.99
C LYS A 4 11.17 -8.46 -1.12
N ILE A 5 11.00 -7.46 -0.28
CA ILE A 5 9.86 -7.32 0.63
C ILE A 5 8.94 -6.22 0.11
N LEU A 6 7.69 -6.56 -0.17
CA LEU A 6 6.66 -5.58 -0.49
C LEU A 6 5.98 -5.11 0.79
N LEU A 7 5.88 -3.80 0.95
CA LEU A 7 5.27 -3.16 2.11
C LEU A 7 4.13 -2.23 1.66
N PRO A 8 2.90 -2.76 1.50
CA PRO A 8 1.73 -1.92 1.30
C PRO A 8 1.53 -0.98 2.49
N HIS A 9 1.42 0.31 2.23
CA HIS A 9 1.35 1.34 3.26
C HIS A 9 0.20 2.31 2.98
N ASP A 10 -0.64 2.57 3.97
CA ASP A 10 -1.83 3.42 3.86
C ASP A 10 -1.82 4.64 4.80
N GLY A 11 -0.69 4.89 5.46
CA GLY A 11 -0.52 5.99 6.41
C GLY A 11 -1.05 5.69 7.82
N THR A 12 -1.67 4.55 8.06
CA THR A 12 -2.19 4.18 9.38
C THR A 12 -1.07 3.77 10.34
N GLU A 13 -1.39 3.71 11.64
CA GLU A 13 -0.47 3.24 12.67
C GLU A 13 -0.06 1.77 12.45
N MET A 14 -0.98 0.95 11.94
CA MET A 14 -0.67 -0.45 11.63
C MET A 14 0.34 -0.57 10.49
N SER A 15 0.24 0.28 9.47
CA SER A 15 1.24 0.29 8.40
C SER A 15 2.60 0.79 8.88
N LYS A 16 2.67 1.70 9.84
CA LYS A 16 3.93 2.10 10.48
C LYS A 16 4.59 0.96 11.24
N ARG A 17 3.81 0.19 12.01
CA ARG A 17 4.31 -1.03 12.67
C ARG A 17 4.81 -2.07 11.67
N ALA A 18 4.15 -2.17 10.51
CA ALA A 18 4.62 -3.04 9.43
C ALA A 18 5.98 -2.60 8.87
N VAL A 19 6.27 -1.28 8.84
CA VAL A 19 7.62 -0.77 8.49
C VAL A 19 8.67 -1.33 9.44
N ASP A 20 8.42 -1.29 10.76
CA ASP A 20 9.39 -1.79 11.76
C ASP A 20 9.64 -3.29 11.58
N LYS A 21 8.60 -4.07 11.32
CA LYS A 21 8.75 -5.50 11.01
C LYS A 21 9.49 -5.74 9.71
N ALA A 22 9.21 -4.99 8.67
CA ALA A 22 9.93 -5.10 7.41
C ALA A 22 11.43 -4.81 7.57
N LYS A 23 11.80 -3.85 8.45
CA LYS A 23 13.20 -3.57 8.81
C LYS A 23 13.90 -4.77 9.44
N GLU A 24 13.24 -5.43 10.38
CA GLU A 24 13.79 -6.64 11.03
C GLU A 24 14.09 -7.73 9.99
N PHE A 25 13.14 -7.99 9.09
CA PHE A 25 13.32 -8.98 8.02
C PHE A 25 14.38 -8.55 7.00
N ALA A 26 14.37 -7.29 6.56
CA ALA A 26 15.35 -6.79 5.61
C ALA A 26 16.80 -6.92 6.17
N LYS A 27 17.00 -6.62 7.46
CA LYS A 27 18.29 -6.82 8.11
C LYS A 27 18.68 -8.28 8.21
N ALA A 28 17.74 -9.15 8.61
CA ALA A 28 18.02 -10.57 8.79
C ALA A 28 18.39 -11.28 7.48
N PHE A 29 17.78 -10.88 6.38
CA PHE A 29 17.95 -11.52 5.06
C PHE A 29 18.77 -10.69 4.06
N ASN A 30 19.27 -9.54 4.45
CA ASN A 30 19.94 -8.57 3.56
C ASN A 30 19.04 -8.22 2.35
N GLY A 31 17.75 -8.05 2.61
CA GLY A 31 16.74 -7.78 1.59
C GLY A 31 16.50 -6.28 1.39
N GLU A 32 15.77 -5.96 0.33
CA GLU A 32 15.29 -4.61 0.03
C GLU A 32 13.80 -4.48 0.30
N ILE A 33 13.36 -3.26 0.63
CA ILE A 33 11.96 -2.93 0.91
C ILE A 33 11.40 -2.08 -0.22
N LEU A 34 10.26 -2.52 -0.76
CA LEU A 34 9.50 -1.76 -1.74
C LEU A 34 8.17 -1.31 -1.10
N LEU A 35 8.10 -0.01 -0.77
CA LEU A 35 6.84 0.59 -0.28
C LEU A 35 5.88 0.74 -1.44
N LEU A 36 4.64 0.35 -1.21
CA LEU A 36 3.56 0.48 -2.19
C LEU A 36 2.40 1.26 -1.62
N TYR A 37 2.05 2.35 -2.27
CA TYR A 37 0.83 3.10 -2.02
C TYR A 37 -0.17 2.82 -3.13
N VAL A 38 -1.38 2.44 -2.76
CA VAL A 38 -2.49 2.26 -3.71
C VAL A 38 -3.53 3.33 -3.45
N ILE A 39 -3.70 4.21 -4.42
CA ILE A 39 -4.71 5.27 -4.37
C ILE A 39 -5.93 4.77 -5.14
N GLU A 40 -7.02 4.56 -4.43
CA GLU A 40 -8.30 4.20 -5.06
C GLU A 40 -8.78 5.30 -6.00
N ASP A 41 -9.62 4.93 -6.97
CA ASP A 41 -10.22 5.92 -7.85
C ASP A 41 -11.07 6.91 -7.02
N ILE A 42 -10.94 8.18 -7.36
CA ILE A 42 -11.65 9.27 -6.65
C ILE A 42 -13.10 9.26 -7.14
N PRO A 43 -14.07 8.89 -6.31
CA PRO A 43 -15.47 8.91 -6.71
C PRO A 43 -15.92 10.36 -6.90
N ILE A 44 -16.39 10.70 -8.10
CA ILE A 44 -17.06 11.98 -8.35
C ILE A 44 -18.56 11.74 -8.23
N PRO A 45 -19.27 12.49 -7.36
CA PRO A 45 -20.72 12.38 -7.27
C PRO A 45 -21.39 12.62 -8.62
N ALA A 46 -22.35 11.75 -8.97
CA ALA A 46 -23.08 11.87 -10.23
C ALA A 46 -23.80 13.23 -10.38
N THR A 47 -24.13 13.85 -9.26
CA THR A 47 -24.74 15.19 -9.20
C THR A 47 -23.84 16.31 -9.73
N LEU A 48 -22.54 16.10 -9.79
CA LEU A 48 -21.58 17.04 -10.36
C LEU A 48 -21.34 16.78 -11.86
N ILE A 49 -21.91 15.72 -12.43
CA ILE A 49 -21.80 15.38 -13.84
C ILE A 49 -23.00 15.97 -14.58
N LEU A 50 -23.01 17.26 -14.78
CA LEU A 50 -24.03 17.96 -15.55
C LEU A 50 -23.47 18.29 -16.94
N GLY A 51 -23.92 17.57 -17.97
CA GLY A 51 -23.64 17.89 -19.37
C GLY A 51 -22.33 17.37 -19.93
N ASN A 52 -21.71 18.09 -20.88
CA ASN A 52 -20.52 17.72 -21.63
C ASN A 52 -19.18 17.86 -20.83
N GLU A 53 -19.22 17.82 -19.52
CA GLU A 53 -18.10 18.12 -18.63
C GLU A 53 -17.16 16.92 -18.36
N ARG A 54 -17.32 15.82 -19.09
CA ARG A 54 -16.47 14.62 -18.93
C ARG A 54 -14.96 14.93 -19.02
N THR A 55 -14.59 15.87 -19.89
CA THR A 55 -13.19 16.26 -20.07
C THR A 55 -12.63 17.00 -18.86
N TRP A 56 -13.41 17.93 -18.30
CA TRP A 56 -13.03 18.67 -17.10
C TRP A 56 -12.88 17.75 -15.88
N ILE A 57 -13.82 16.80 -15.72
CA ILE A 57 -13.77 15.81 -14.64
C ILE A 57 -12.53 14.93 -14.77
N SER A 58 -12.21 14.46 -15.95
CA SER A 58 -11.00 13.65 -16.21
C SER A 58 -9.72 14.42 -15.90
N GLN A 59 -9.65 15.69 -16.30
CA GLN A 59 -8.50 16.55 -16.02
C GLN A 59 -8.35 16.83 -14.52
N THR A 60 -9.46 17.08 -13.83
CA THR A 60 -9.47 17.29 -12.37
C THR A 60 -9.04 16.04 -11.61
N LYS A 61 -9.55 14.86 -11.97
CA LYS A 61 -9.11 13.59 -11.40
C LYS A 61 -7.61 13.39 -11.57
N ARG A 62 -7.07 13.63 -12.78
CA ARG A 62 -5.63 13.51 -13.05
C ARG A 62 -4.80 14.48 -12.22
N SER A 63 -5.26 15.71 -12.07
CA SER A 63 -4.56 16.73 -11.27
C SER A 63 -4.53 16.35 -9.78
N ILE A 64 -5.64 15.88 -9.23
CA ILE A 64 -5.72 15.43 -7.85
C ILE A 64 -4.84 14.18 -7.65
N ALA A 65 -4.93 13.20 -8.53
CA ALA A 65 -4.13 11.98 -8.47
C ALA A 65 -2.63 12.28 -8.49
N LYS A 66 -2.19 13.19 -9.36
CA LYS A 66 -0.79 13.63 -9.43
C LYS A 66 -0.32 14.29 -8.13
N LYS A 67 -1.14 15.16 -7.54
CA LYS A 67 -0.81 15.81 -6.25
C LYS A 67 -0.74 14.79 -5.11
N LEU A 68 -1.63 13.81 -5.11
CA LEU A 68 -1.60 12.73 -4.11
C LEU A 68 -0.34 11.86 -4.30
N GLU A 69 0.00 11.50 -5.53
CA GLU A 69 1.23 10.77 -5.83
C GLU A 69 2.47 11.51 -5.35
N GLU A 70 2.60 12.79 -5.70
CA GLU A 70 3.72 13.64 -5.27
C GLU A 70 3.79 13.73 -3.73
N GLY A 71 2.65 13.91 -3.07
CA GLY A 71 2.57 13.97 -1.61
C GLY A 71 3.00 12.67 -0.94
N TRP A 72 2.52 11.53 -1.44
CA TRP A 72 2.92 10.22 -0.94
C TRP A 72 4.40 9.91 -1.18
N MET A 73 4.92 10.21 -2.37
CA MET A 73 6.34 10.03 -2.69
C MET A 73 7.24 10.88 -1.80
N LYS A 74 6.88 12.13 -1.58
CA LYS A 74 7.61 13.02 -0.68
C LYS A 74 7.61 12.50 0.75
N MET A 75 6.45 12.12 1.27
CA MET A 75 6.32 11.57 2.62
C MET A 75 7.12 10.27 2.78
N ALA A 76 7.04 9.36 1.79
CA ALA A 76 7.80 8.14 1.78
C ALA A 76 9.31 8.42 1.83
N GLN A 77 9.80 9.34 0.98
CA GLN A 77 11.21 9.69 0.91
C GLN A 77 11.70 10.30 2.22
N GLU A 78 10.98 11.27 2.77
CA GLU A 78 11.43 12.04 3.93
C GLU A 78 11.32 11.24 5.24
N LYS A 79 10.25 10.45 5.41
CA LYS A 79 9.95 9.81 6.70
C LYS A 79 10.33 8.33 6.79
N ILE A 80 10.36 7.62 5.66
CA ILE A 80 10.56 6.17 5.66
C ILE A 80 11.87 5.80 4.97
N ILE A 81 12.03 6.13 3.70
CA ILE A 81 13.19 5.72 2.90
C ILE A 81 14.49 6.28 3.48
N SER A 82 14.51 7.56 3.89
CA SER A 82 15.70 8.17 4.50
C SER A 82 16.11 7.46 5.80
N ASN A 83 15.12 7.07 6.64
CA ASN A 83 15.40 6.34 7.87
C ASN A 83 15.92 4.93 7.59
N LEU A 84 15.36 4.24 6.58
CA LEU A 84 15.84 2.92 6.16
C LEU A 84 17.27 2.98 5.59
N ALA A 85 17.55 4.01 4.81
CA ALA A 85 18.91 4.24 4.26
C ALA A 85 19.95 4.48 5.37
N ASN A 86 19.60 5.23 6.42
CA ASN A 86 20.46 5.43 7.59
C ASN A 86 20.79 4.11 8.32
N GLU A 87 19.95 3.10 8.16
CA GLU A 87 20.15 1.76 8.72
C GLU A 87 20.75 0.77 7.69
N ASN A 88 21.25 1.28 6.55
CA ASN A 88 21.81 0.50 5.44
C ASN A 88 20.81 -0.47 4.78
N ILE A 89 19.52 -0.16 4.83
CA ILE A 89 18.48 -0.94 4.16
C ILE A 89 18.10 -0.25 2.85
N LYS A 90 18.20 -0.98 1.74
CA LYS A 90 17.73 -0.50 0.44
C LYS A 90 16.21 -0.41 0.43
N ALA A 91 15.68 0.73 0.04
CA ALA A 91 14.24 0.92 -0.08
C ALA A 91 13.88 1.83 -1.24
N ALA A 92 12.73 1.58 -1.84
CA ALA A 92 12.12 2.41 -2.85
C ALA A 92 10.62 2.52 -2.59
N ALA A 93 9.96 3.49 -3.20
CA ALA A 93 8.51 3.65 -3.13
C ALA A 93 7.88 3.65 -4.52
N LYS A 94 6.68 3.13 -4.62
CA LYS A 94 5.83 3.16 -5.81
C LYS A 94 4.41 3.55 -5.42
N VAL A 95 3.77 4.35 -6.24
CA VAL A 95 2.36 4.71 -6.11
C VAL A 95 1.60 4.15 -7.30
N LEU A 96 0.52 3.43 -7.04
CA LEU A 96 -0.46 2.99 -8.03
C LEU A 96 -1.71 3.85 -7.88
N ILE A 97 -2.20 4.36 -8.99
CA ILE A 97 -3.35 5.26 -9.02
C ILE A 97 -4.45 4.65 -9.86
N GLY A 98 -5.65 4.67 -9.30
CA GLY A 98 -6.92 4.42 -9.93
C GLY A 98 -6.93 3.28 -10.94
N SER A 99 -7.62 2.22 -10.63
CA SER A 99 -7.95 1.19 -11.61
C SER A 99 -9.32 0.61 -11.26
N ASP A 100 -9.91 -0.13 -12.20
CA ASP A 100 -11.15 -0.87 -11.95
C ASP A 100 -10.94 -2.04 -10.97
N SER A 101 -9.68 -2.32 -10.61
CA SER A 101 -9.30 -3.38 -9.67
C SER A 101 -9.27 -2.88 -8.23
N SER A 102 -9.63 -3.74 -7.30
CA SER A 102 -9.54 -3.44 -5.86
C SER A 102 -8.08 -3.24 -5.41
N PRO A 103 -7.84 -2.51 -4.30
CA PRO A 103 -6.49 -2.36 -3.76
C PRO A 103 -5.77 -3.69 -3.52
N ALA A 104 -6.49 -4.69 -3.03
CA ALA A 104 -5.92 -6.02 -2.80
C ALA A 104 -5.46 -6.69 -4.10
N GLU A 105 -6.25 -6.61 -5.16
CA GLU A 105 -5.88 -7.14 -6.48
C GLU A 105 -4.66 -6.42 -7.06
N GLN A 106 -4.59 -5.11 -6.90
CA GLN A 106 -3.44 -4.32 -7.33
C GLN A 106 -2.16 -4.70 -6.57
N ILE A 107 -2.25 -4.91 -5.26
CA ILE A 107 -1.12 -5.35 -4.43
C ILE A 107 -0.64 -6.74 -4.88
N VAL A 108 -1.55 -7.69 -5.04
CA VAL A 108 -1.22 -9.07 -5.45
C VAL A 108 -0.60 -9.09 -6.85
N LYS A 109 -1.21 -8.37 -7.80
CA LYS A 109 -0.66 -8.25 -9.15
C LYS A 109 0.72 -7.63 -9.14
N PHE A 110 0.91 -6.53 -8.39
CA PHE A 110 2.19 -5.86 -8.28
C PHE A 110 3.27 -6.79 -7.68
N ALA A 111 2.91 -7.56 -6.65
CA ALA A 111 3.82 -8.53 -6.04
C ALA A 111 4.28 -9.58 -7.04
N LYS A 112 3.36 -10.13 -7.83
CA LYS A 112 3.67 -11.10 -8.88
C LYS A 112 4.56 -10.52 -9.98
N ASP A 113 4.17 -9.37 -10.54
CA ASP A 113 4.87 -8.73 -11.65
C ASP A 113 6.31 -8.31 -11.29
N ASN A 114 6.55 -8.01 -10.01
CA ASN A 114 7.87 -7.59 -9.49
C ASN A 114 8.65 -8.71 -8.78
N GLN A 115 8.16 -9.95 -8.82
CA GLN A 115 8.81 -11.11 -8.20
C GLN A 115 9.11 -10.86 -6.71
N ILE A 116 8.10 -10.43 -5.98
CA ILE A 116 8.18 -10.19 -4.54
C ILE A 116 8.26 -11.51 -3.80
N ASP A 117 9.22 -11.62 -2.87
CA ASP A 117 9.43 -12.83 -2.08
C ASP A 117 8.52 -12.90 -0.85
N MET A 118 8.11 -11.74 -0.31
CA MET A 118 7.27 -11.64 0.87
C MET A 118 6.50 -10.32 0.90
N ILE A 119 5.25 -10.36 1.34
CA ILE A 119 4.46 -9.17 1.64
C ILE A 119 4.40 -9.00 3.16
N ILE A 120 4.69 -7.79 3.65
CA ILE A 120 4.50 -7.43 5.06
C ILE A 120 3.55 -6.24 5.10
N MET A 121 2.40 -6.38 5.76
CA MET A 121 1.39 -5.33 5.80
C MET A 121 0.69 -5.23 7.14
N GLY A 122 0.24 -4.03 7.46
CA GLY A 122 -0.64 -3.80 8.60
C GLY A 122 -2.07 -4.25 8.32
N SER A 123 -2.77 -4.67 9.34
CA SER A 123 -4.20 -4.92 9.26
C SER A 123 -4.95 -4.02 10.22
N ARG A 124 -5.96 -3.30 9.72
CA ARG A 124 -6.91 -2.61 10.57
C ARG A 124 -7.71 -3.66 11.34
N ARG A 125 -7.72 -3.54 12.66
CA ARG A 125 -8.61 -4.33 13.49
C ARG A 125 -10.01 -3.74 13.41
N LEU A 126 -10.94 -4.48 12.84
CA LEU A 126 -12.35 -4.13 12.94
C LEU A 126 -12.82 -4.55 14.33
N GLU A 127 -12.98 -3.58 15.21
CA GLU A 127 -13.63 -3.80 16.51
C GLU A 127 -15.14 -3.90 16.29
N HIS A 128 -15.64 -5.12 16.19
CA HIS A 128 -17.07 -5.35 16.35
C HIS A 128 -17.40 -5.29 17.83
N ILE A 129 -18.31 -4.39 18.17
CA ILE A 129 -18.76 -4.08 19.55
C ILE A 129 -19.27 -5.33 20.32
N SER A 130 -19.57 -6.41 19.64
CA SER A 130 -20.15 -7.61 20.24
C SER A 130 -19.31 -8.89 20.17
N SER A 131 -18.13 -8.88 19.53
CA SER A 131 -17.32 -10.10 19.45
C SER A 131 -15.91 -9.90 20.00
N LYS A 132 -15.48 -10.86 20.82
CA LYS A 132 -14.10 -10.97 21.32
C LYS A 132 -13.12 -11.36 20.19
N ILE A 133 -13.62 -11.61 18.99
CA ILE A 133 -12.83 -12.02 17.83
C ILE A 133 -12.54 -10.79 16.98
N LYS A 134 -11.28 -10.42 16.90
CA LYS A 134 -10.79 -9.34 16.04
C LYS A 134 -10.65 -9.85 14.61
N ALA A 135 -11.43 -9.30 13.67
CA ALA A 135 -11.36 -9.65 12.26
C ALA A 135 -10.24 -8.90 11.54
N LEU A 136 -9.64 -9.53 10.53
CA LEU A 136 -8.74 -8.87 9.60
C LEU A 136 -9.49 -7.83 8.76
N GLY A 137 -8.82 -6.72 8.44
CA GLY A 137 -9.32 -5.76 7.47
C GLY A 137 -9.49 -6.41 6.08
N SER A 138 -10.41 -5.90 5.29
CA SER A 138 -10.79 -6.48 3.99
C SER A 138 -9.62 -6.62 3.01
N VAL A 139 -8.73 -5.63 2.96
CA VAL A 139 -7.55 -5.67 2.07
C VAL A 139 -6.57 -6.72 2.54
N ALA A 140 -6.21 -6.74 3.83
CA ALA A 140 -5.27 -7.71 4.39
C ALA A 140 -5.76 -9.15 4.20
N ARG A 141 -7.06 -9.41 4.42
CA ARG A 141 -7.66 -10.71 4.19
C ARG A 141 -7.55 -11.14 2.73
N ARG A 142 -7.97 -10.29 1.79
CA ARG A 142 -7.91 -10.61 0.36
C ARG A 142 -6.49 -10.82 -0.13
N VAL A 143 -5.54 -10.01 0.32
CA VAL A 143 -4.12 -10.20 -0.03
C VAL A 143 -3.60 -11.53 0.51
N SER A 144 -3.91 -11.89 1.76
CA SER A 144 -3.48 -13.16 2.34
C SER A 144 -4.08 -14.39 1.66
N GLU A 145 -5.30 -14.26 1.11
CA GLU A 145 -5.97 -15.34 0.37
C GLU A 145 -5.44 -15.51 -1.07
N ALA A 146 -5.01 -14.41 -1.71
CA ALA A 146 -4.71 -14.39 -3.14
C ALA A 146 -3.21 -14.29 -3.48
N ALA A 147 -2.34 -13.93 -2.55
CA ALA A 147 -0.92 -13.80 -2.81
C ALA A 147 -0.25 -15.16 -3.05
N GLU A 148 0.66 -15.22 -4.02
CA GLU A 148 1.46 -16.41 -4.33
C GLU A 148 2.72 -16.52 -3.44
N CYS A 149 3.05 -15.47 -2.68
CA CYS A 149 4.17 -15.42 -1.74
C CYS A 149 3.67 -15.33 -0.29
N PRO A 150 4.51 -15.62 0.70
CA PRO A 150 4.18 -15.43 2.12
C PRO A 150 3.70 -14.03 2.43
N VAL A 151 2.67 -13.93 3.28
CA VAL A 151 2.12 -12.66 3.75
C VAL A 151 2.19 -12.61 5.27
N LEU A 152 2.92 -11.63 5.79
CA LEU A 152 2.99 -11.34 7.21
C LEU A 152 2.05 -10.17 7.54
N ILE A 153 1.08 -10.41 8.40
CA ILE A 153 0.13 -9.39 8.84
C ILE A 153 0.52 -8.91 10.23
N VAL A 154 0.72 -7.60 10.34
CA VAL A 154 1.09 -6.92 11.59
C VAL A 154 -0.14 -6.25 12.20
N HIS A 155 -0.36 -6.50 13.48
CA HIS A 155 -1.47 -5.97 14.28
C HIS A 155 -1.03 -4.90 15.27
#